data_db49ca837949eb95066283cd46bf34e5
#
_entry.id   db49ca837949eb95066283cd46bf34e5
#
_cell.length_a   1.000
_cell.length_b   1.000
_cell.length_c   1.000
_cell.angle_alpha   90.00
_cell.angle_beta   90.00
_cell.angle_gamma   90.00
#
_symmetry.space_group_name_H-M   'P 1'
#
loop_
_entity.id
_entity.type
_entity.pdbx_description
1 polymer ?
#
loop_
_entity_poly.entity_id
_entity_poly.type
_entity_poly.pdbx_seq_one_letter_code
_entity_poly.pdbx_strand_id
1 'polypeptide(L)'
;MKKCLALMLLLLFAATAFAEGEQGTIVQSSCSIIQSGEYYLAYCFAKVHNNTDQVLCLDEGMFELTGTEGTVASQEISQIWPYFVAPGADGYLFDIVPFEQMPQITGLRYDMSYMEINPAYAGLPLDAAAHVELDDGSGLMNVVCEIVNTSSVDAYDPTIVIGLYTDAGQLIYSDGRSLKDVGIPAGGKLLMRFAVEPALVEQWMGYGALPTQVEVSAMFRTGSD
;
A
#
# COMPACT_ATOMS: atom_id res chain seq x y z
N MET A 1 -37.00 6.31 -5.47
CA MET A 1 -35.60 5.99 -5.15
C MET A 1 -34.80 6.12 -6.43
N LYS A 2 -34.11 7.24 -6.62
CA LYS A 2 -33.22 7.44 -7.78
C LYS A 2 -31.91 6.73 -7.45
N LYS A 3 -31.62 5.62 -8.15
CA LYS A 3 -30.30 4.98 -8.13
C LYS A 3 -29.34 5.97 -8.76
N CYS A 4 -28.53 6.66 -7.94
CA CYS A 4 -27.35 7.35 -8.43
C CYS A 4 -26.41 6.26 -8.94
N LEU A 5 -26.31 6.14 -10.26
CA LEU A 5 -25.30 5.34 -10.91
C LEU A 5 -24.00 6.12 -10.75
N ALA A 6 -23.27 5.87 -9.68
CA ALA A 6 -21.92 6.41 -9.52
C ALA A 6 -21.06 5.75 -10.60
N LEU A 7 -20.66 6.53 -11.60
CA LEU A 7 -19.70 6.10 -12.61
C LEU A 7 -18.33 6.11 -11.89
N MET A 8 -17.91 4.97 -11.40
CA MET A 8 -16.63 4.79 -10.72
C MET A 8 -15.63 4.23 -11.72
N LEU A 9 -14.46 4.83 -11.79
CA LEU A 9 -13.41 4.45 -12.72
C LEU A 9 -12.24 3.85 -11.93
N LEU A 10 -12.00 2.55 -12.13
CA LEU A 10 -10.77 1.91 -11.70
C LEU A 10 -9.73 2.12 -12.80
N LEU A 11 -8.74 2.97 -12.57
CA LEU A 11 -7.66 3.21 -13.50
C LEU A 11 -6.47 2.35 -13.08
N LEU A 12 -6.15 1.38 -13.92
CA LEU A 12 -4.99 0.52 -13.77
C LEU A 12 -3.91 1.05 -14.71
N PHE A 13 -2.80 1.48 -14.12
CA PHE A 13 -1.65 1.95 -14.90
C PHE A 13 -0.60 0.84 -14.96
N ALA A 14 -0.19 0.47 -16.15
CA ALA A 14 1.03 -0.29 -16.31
C ALA A 14 2.20 0.61 -15.90
N ALA A 15 3.07 0.12 -15.00
CA ALA A 15 4.29 0.82 -14.67
C ALA A 15 5.08 1.04 -15.97
N THR A 16 5.31 2.30 -16.32
CA THR A 16 6.27 2.62 -17.38
C THR A 16 7.66 2.37 -16.79
N ALA A 17 8.45 1.52 -17.43
CA ALA A 17 9.83 1.27 -17.05
C ALA A 17 10.58 2.59 -16.97
N PHE A 18 11.05 2.94 -15.77
CA PHE A 18 11.90 4.11 -15.53
C PHE A 18 13.34 3.80 -15.86
N ALA A 19 14.13 4.84 -16.04
CA ALA A 19 15.51 4.77 -16.50
C ALA A 19 16.39 3.86 -15.63
N GLU A 20 17.32 3.15 -16.26
CA GLU A 20 18.39 2.41 -15.59
C GLU A 20 19.15 3.33 -14.62
N GLY A 21 19.13 3.00 -13.32
CA GLY A 21 19.92 3.70 -12.30
C GLY A 21 19.15 4.24 -11.11
N GLU A 22 17.82 4.10 -11.05
CA GLU A 22 17.04 4.53 -9.88
C GLU A 22 17.11 3.50 -8.75
N GLN A 23 17.31 4.00 -7.52
CA GLN A 23 17.47 3.17 -6.31
C GLN A 23 16.20 2.39 -5.98
N GLY A 24 15.02 3.00 -6.16
CA GLY A 24 13.72 2.38 -6.01
C GLY A 24 12.88 2.57 -7.27
N THR A 25 12.25 1.50 -7.75
CA THR A 25 11.45 1.53 -8.98
C THR A 25 9.99 1.27 -8.67
N ILE A 26 9.09 2.12 -9.18
CA ILE A 26 7.65 1.83 -9.17
C ILE A 26 7.39 0.66 -10.12
N VAL A 27 7.01 -0.48 -9.57
CA VAL A 27 6.74 -1.69 -10.36
C VAL A 27 5.25 -1.85 -10.68
N GLN A 28 4.39 -1.27 -9.84
CA GLN A 28 2.95 -1.22 -10.06
C GLN A 28 2.35 0.03 -9.45
N SER A 29 1.31 0.56 -10.06
CA SER A 29 0.49 1.62 -9.47
C SER A 29 -0.96 1.50 -9.90
N SER A 30 -1.87 2.00 -9.08
CA SER A 30 -3.30 2.07 -9.37
C SER A 30 -3.94 3.29 -8.70
N CYS A 31 -5.08 3.70 -9.25
CA CYS A 31 -5.88 4.76 -8.67
C CYS A 31 -7.36 4.36 -8.75
N SER A 32 -8.05 4.46 -7.62
CA SER A 32 -9.50 4.27 -7.53
C SER A 32 -10.15 5.58 -7.12
N ILE A 33 -11.18 6.01 -7.86
CA ILE A 33 -11.91 7.23 -7.55
C ILE A 33 -13.26 6.83 -6.98
N ILE A 34 -13.56 7.29 -5.76
CA ILE A 34 -14.85 7.07 -5.09
C ILE A 34 -15.51 8.40 -4.77
N GLN A 35 -16.84 8.43 -4.79
CA GLN A 35 -17.61 9.57 -4.33
C GLN A 35 -17.89 9.44 -2.83
N SER A 36 -17.50 10.43 -2.06
CA SER A 36 -17.75 10.54 -0.62
C SER A 36 -18.48 11.85 -0.32
N GLY A 37 -19.81 11.77 -0.18
CA GLY A 37 -20.66 12.96 -0.02
C GLY A 37 -20.60 13.87 -1.25
N GLU A 38 -20.16 15.12 -1.06
CA GLU A 38 -20.00 16.11 -2.12
C GLU A 38 -18.62 16.09 -2.80
N TYR A 39 -17.69 15.27 -2.29
CA TYR A 39 -16.32 15.17 -2.79
C TYR A 39 -16.08 13.87 -3.54
N TYR A 40 -15.02 13.88 -4.32
CA TYR A 40 -14.43 12.68 -4.91
C TYR A 40 -13.07 12.44 -4.29
N LEU A 41 -12.78 11.21 -3.92
CA LEU A 41 -11.50 10.82 -3.31
C LEU A 41 -10.78 9.89 -4.30
N ALA A 42 -9.59 10.28 -4.73
CA ALA A 42 -8.71 9.43 -5.49
C ALA A 42 -7.77 8.69 -4.53
N TYR A 43 -7.96 7.39 -4.40
CA TYR A 43 -7.11 6.48 -3.64
C TYR A 43 -5.99 5.99 -4.56
N CYS A 44 -4.78 6.39 -4.27
CA CYS A 44 -3.60 6.10 -5.08
C CYS A 44 -2.71 5.11 -4.34
N PHE A 45 -2.36 4.01 -5.01
CA PHE A 45 -1.51 2.96 -4.48
C PHE A 45 -0.34 2.72 -5.42
N ALA A 46 0.84 2.48 -4.86
CA ALA A 46 1.97 2.02 -5.64
C ALA A 46 2.82 1.01 -4.88
N LYS A 47 3.47 0.15 -5.64
CA LYS A 47 4.47 -0.81 -5.17
C LYS A 47 5.84 -0.37 -5.68
N VAL A 48 6.78 -0.20 -4.76
CA VAL A 48 8.17 0.21 -5.02
C VAL A 48 9.07 -1.00 -4.78
N HIS A 49 9.93 -1.33 -5.71
CA HIS A 49 10.95 -2.35 -5.53
C HIS A 49 12.31 -1.72 -5.24
N ASN A 50 12.99 -2.18 -4.19
CA ASN A 50 14.36 -1.78 -3.90
C ASN A 50 15.36 -2.57 -4.76
N ASN A 51 15.93 -1.91 -5.78
CA ASN A 51 16.89 -2.52 -6.70
C ASN A 51 18.34 -2.47 -6.20
N THR A 52 18.58 -1.96 -5.00
CA THR A 52 19.94 -1.77 -4.47
C THR A 52 20.32 -2.87 -3.47
N ASP A 53 21.57 -2.88 -3.07
CA ASP A 53 22.09 -3.70 -1.97
C ASP A 53 22.06 -2.97 -0.61
N GLN A 54 21.47 -1.76 -0.58
CA GLN A 54 21.30 -0.93 0.62
C GLN A 54 19.84 -0.90 1.05
N VAL A 55 19.59 -0.52 2.30
CA VAL A 55 18.25 -0.23 2.79
C VAL A 55 17.83 1.14 2.27
N LEU A 56 16.65 1.24 1.67
CA LEU A 56 16.08 2.51 1.22
C LEU A 56 15.12 3.08 2.27
N CYS A 57 15.26 4.37 2.51
CA CYS A 57 14.31 5.20 3.23
C CYS A 57 13.90 6.35 2.30
N LEU A 58 12.61 6.61 2.16
CA LEU A 58 12.15 7.76 1.39
C LEU A 58 12.70 9.05 2.04
N ASP A 59 13.38 9.87 1.25
CA ASP A 59 13.87 11.20 1.66
C ASP A 59 12.83 12.26 1.29
N GLU A 60 12.60 12.40 -0.01
CA GLU A 60 11.56 13.27 -0.56
C GLU A 60 10.79 12.54 -1.65
N GLY A 61 9.53 12.86 -1.80
CA GLY A 61 8.71 12.27 -2.84
C GLY A 61 7.51 13.12 -3.20
N MET A 62 7.23 13.18 -4.49
CA MET A 62 6.02 13.78 -5.05
C MET A 62 5.32 12.76 -5.93
N PHE A 63 4.02 12.75 -5.91
CA PHE A 63 3.27 12.10 -6.97
C PHE A 63 2.33 13.09 -7.66
N GLU A 64 2.11 12.85 -8.94
CA GLU A 64 1.24 13.64 -9.79
C GLU A 64 0.15 12.76 -10.37
N LEU A 65 -1.08 13.23 -10.27
CA LEU A 65 -2.21 12.73 -11.02
C LEU A 65 -2.27 13.49 -12.34
N THR A 66 -2.17 12.78 -13.45
CA THR A 66 -2.17 13.40 -14.78
C THR A 66 -3.49 13.12 -15.50
N GLY A 67 -3.96 14.09 -16.26
CA GLY A 67 -5.11 14.02 -17.15
C GLY A 67 -4.72 14.33 -18.60
N THR A 68 -5.71 14.45 -19.48
CA THR A 68 -5.48 14.75 -20.90
C THR A 68 -4.86 16.12 -21.15
N GLU A 69 -5.05 17.06 -20.24
CA GLU A 69 -4.55 18.45 -20.35
C GLU A 69 -3.32 18.73 -19.50
N GLY A 70 -2.74 17.72 -18.83
CA GLY A 70 -1.57 17.84 -17.96
C GLY A 70 -1.83 17.39 -16.53
N THR A 71 -1.08 17.95 -15.57
CA THR A 71 -1.20 17.61 -14.15
C THR A 71 -2.53 18.09 -13.59
N VAL A 72 -3.31 17.15 -13.02
CA VAL A 72 -4.62 17.40 -12.37
C VAL A 72 -4.43 17.72 -10.89
N ALA A 73 -3.51 17.01 -10.24
CA ALA A 73 -3.13 17.25 -8.85
C ALA A 73 -1.71 16.78 -8.62
N SER A 74 -1.04 17.35 -7.62
CA SER A 74 0.28 16.96 -7.16
C SER A 74 0.30 16.98 -5.65
N GLN A 75 0.91 15.98 -5.03
CA GLN A 75 0.97 15.84 -3.58
C GLN A 75 2.31 15.24 -3.16
N GLU A 76 2.81 15.70 -2.02
CA GLU A 76 3.96 15.11 -1.36
C GLU A 76 3.63 13.71 -0.85
N ILE A 77 4.54 12.77 -1.05
CA ILE A 77 4.42 11.41 -0.52
C ILE A 77 4.83 11.45 0.95
N SER A 78 3.89 11.15 1.83
CA SER A 78 4.12 11.23 3.27
C SER A 78 5.04 10.15 3.81
N GLN A 79 4.93 8.94 3.26
CA GLN A 79 5.79 7.81 3.65
C GLN A 79 5.67 6.61 2.71
N ILE A 80 6.69 5.75 2.76
CA ILE A 80 6.69 4.40 2.20
C ILE A 80 6.49 3.37 3.32
N TRP A 81 5.77 2.30 3.04
CA TRP A 81 5.59 1.17 3.94
C TRP A 81 6.29 -0.11 3.43
N PRO A 82 7.15 -0.77 4.20
CA PRO A 82 7.67 -0.32 5.50
C PRO A 82 8.57 0.91 5.32
N TYR A 83 8.75 1.68 6.40
CA TYR A 83 9.58 2.90 6.38
C TYR A 83 11.01 2.66 5.89
N PHE A 84 11.52 1.47 6.12
CA PHE A 84 12.82 0.99 5.64
C PHE A 84 12.60 -0.22 4.75
N VAL A 85 12.90 -0.07 3.46
CA VAL A 85 12.77 -1.14 2.48
C VAL A 85 14.10 -1.87 2.34
N ALA A 86 14.12 -3.14 2.74
CA ALA A 86 15.33 -3.97 2.65
C ALA A 86 15.78 -4.19 1.20
N PRO A 87 17.06 -4.54 0.96
CA PRO A 87 17.56 -4.90 -0.35
C PRO A 87 16.72 -5.99 -1.02
N GLY A 88 16.31 -5.76 -2.26
CA GLY A 88 15.49 -6.69 -3.04
C GLY A 88 14.05 -6.88 -2.54
N ALA A 89 13.61 -6.11 -1.52
CA ALA A 89 12.26 -6.14 -1.00
C ALA A 89 11.36 -5.10 -1.66
N ASP A 90 10.06 -5.23 -1.41
CA ASP A 90 9.04 -4.31 -1.87
C ASP A 90 8.56 -3.40 -0.73
N GLY A 91 8.31 -2.15 -1.08
CA GLY A 91 7.59 -1.19 -0.27
C GLY A 91 6.29 -0.75 -0.95
N TYR A 92 5.42 -0.10 -0.19
CA TYR A 92 4.12 0.36 -0.68
C TYR A 92 3.89 1.82 -0.34
N LEU A 93 3.25 2.52 -1.25
CA LEU A 93 2.77 3.88 -1.08
C LEU A 93 1.25 3.86 -1.06
N PHE A 94 0.69 4.74 -0.26
CA PHE A 94 -0.74 4.97 -0.19
C PHE A 94 -1.01 6.44 0.09
N ASP A 95 -1.81 7.06 -0.77
CA ASP A 95 -2.24 8.44 -0.64
C ASP A 95 -3.68 8.65 -1.09
N ILE A 96 -4.35 9.65 -0.53
CA ILE A 96 -5.73 10.03 -0.87
C ILE A 96 -5.75 11.49 -1.29
N VAL A 97 -6.23 11.76 -2.49
CA VAL A 97 -6.38 13.12 -3.02
C VAL A 97 -7.87 13.48 -3.13
N PRO A 98 -8.34 14.52 -2.41
CA PRO A 98 -9.73 14.98 -2.51
C PRO A 98 -9.91 15.92 -3.71
N PHE A 99 -11.09 15.84 -4.34
CA PHE A 99 -11.54 16.69 -5.43
C PHE A 99 -12.97 17.15 -5.19
N GLU A 100 -13.29 18.42 -5.54
CA GLU A 100 -14.66 18.95 -5.51
C GLU A 100 -15.51 18.44 -6.69
N GLN A 101 -14.86 18.06 -7.78
CA GLN A 101 -15.50 17.52 -8.99
C GLN A 101 -14.78 16.23 -9.38
N MET A 102 -15.51 15.36 -10.09
CA MET A 102 -14.94 14.11 -10.57
C MET A 102 -13.72 14.38 -11.46
N PRO A 103 -12.51 13.96 -11.06
CA PRO A 103 -11.30 14.21 -11.84
C PRO A 103 -11.24 13.25 -13.04
N GLN A 104 -10.66 13.75 -14.14
CA GLN A 104 -10.31 12.93 -15.29
C GLN A 104 -8.83 12.54 -15.21
N ILE A 105 -8.54 11.43 -14.52
CA ILE A 105 -7.18 10.92 -14.34
C ILE A 105 -6.89 9.90 -15.43
N THR A 106 -5.76 10.07 -16.11
CA THR A 106 -5.27 9.17 -17.17
C THR A 106 -3.92 8.55 -16.82
N GLY A 107 -3.26 9.01 -15.75
CA GLY A 107 -1.97 8.49 -15.33
C GLY A 107 -1.56 8.91 -13.91
N LEU A 108 -0.60 8.18 -13.40
CA LEU A 108 0.13 8.45 -12.16
C LEU A 108 1.61 8.58 -12.49
N ARG A 109 2.25 9.58 -11.94
CA ARG A 109 3.69 9.79 -12.04
C ARG A 109 4.26 9.99 -10.64
N TYR A 110 5.42 9.39 -10.38
CA TYR A 110 6.13 9.47 -9.12
C TYR A 110 7.52 10.05 -9.37
N ASP A 111 7.94 10.96 -8.50
CA ASP A 111 9.29 11.50 -8.43
C ASP A 111 9.77 11.35 -6.99
N MET A 112 10.78 10.51 -6.76
CA MET A 112 11.21 10.11 -5.42
C MET A 112 12.72 10.09 -5.32
N SER A 113 13.21 10.59 -4.20
CA SER A 113 14.60 10.42 -3.77
C SER A 113 14.66 9.56 -2.51
N TYR A 114 15.77 8.86 -2.34
CA TYR A 114 15.97 7.92 -1.24
C TYR A 114 17.28 8.20 -0.52
N MET A 115 17.22 8.09 0.80
CA MET A 115 18.42 7.94 1.60
C MET A 115 18.81 6.47 1.66
N GLU A 116 20.08 6.18 1.37
CA GLU A 116 20.68 4.89 1.65
C GLU A 116 21.11 4.85 3.11
N ILE A 117 20.69 3.83 3.81
CA ILE A 117 20.99 3.67 5.23
C ILE A 117 21.63 2.32 5.52
N ASN A 118 22.29 2.22 6.66
CA ASN A 118 22.92 0.98 7.08
C ASN A 118 21.91 -0.18 7.08
N PRO A 119 22.21 -1.34 6.47
CA PRO A 119 21.35 -2.51 6.44
C PRO A 119 20.83 -2.99 7.80
N ALA A 120 21.54 -2.69 8.89
CA ALA A 120 21.07 -2.99 10.24
C ALA A 120 19.72 -2.33 10.61
N TYR A 121 19.32 -1.28 9.89
CA TYR A 121 18.04 -0.61 10.09
C TYR A 121 16.87 -1.27 9.34
N ALA A 122 17.11 -2.23 8.46
CA ALA A 122 16.05 -2.94 7.73
C ALA A 122 15.06 -3.65 8.68
N GLY A 123 15.52 -3.97 9.87
CA GLY A 123 14.76 -4.81 10.80
C GLY A 123 14.93 -6.29 10.49
N LEU A 124 14.39 -7.12 11.36
CA LEU A 124 14.33 -8.57 11.18
C LEU A 124 12.94 -8.97 10.70
N PRO A 125 12.83 -9.90 9.75
CA PRO A 125 11.54 -10.36 9.27
C PRO A 125 10.81 -11.17 10.35
N LEU A 126 9.49 -11.10 10.33
CA LEU A 126 8.57 -11.98 11.02
C LEU A 126 7.86 -12.84 9.97
N ASP A 127 7.56 -14.08 10.32
CA ASP A 127 6.72 -14.91 9.47
C ASP A 127 5.30 -14.32 9.46
N ALA A 128 4.74 -14.14 8.27
CA ALA A 128 3.42 -13.55 8.12
C ALA A 128 2.60 -14.32 7.09
N ALA A 129 1.33 -14.54 7.40
CA ALA A 129 0.34 -15.05 6.48
C ALA A 129 -0.91 -14.19 6.56
N ALA A 130 -1.60 -14.00 5.44
CA ALA A 130 -2.80 -13.21 5.40
C ALA A 130 -3.87 -13.83 4.49
N HIS A 131 -5.12 -13.51 4.80
CA HIS A 131 -6.27 -13.83 3.96
C HIS A 131 -7.32 -12.73 4.04
N VAL A 132 -8.18 -12.69 3.03
CA VAL A 132 -9.30 -11.75 2.98
C VAL A 132 -10.53 -12.39 3.59
N GLU A 133 -11.20 -11.68 4.50
CA GLU A 133 -12.54 -12.00 5.01
C GLU A 133 -13.52 -10.95 4.45
N LEU A 134 -14.50 -11.40 3.68
CA LEU A 134 -15.61 -10.58 3.20
C LEU A 134 -16.88 -11.00 3.93
N ASP A 135 -17.53 -10.07 4.60
CA ASP A 135 -18.87 -10.27 5.14
C ASP A 135 -19.91 -9.91 4.08
N ASP A 136 -20.48 -10.92 3.45
CA ASP A 136 -21.49 -10.78 2.40
C ASP A 136 -22.75 -10.04 2.85
N GLY A 137 -23.02 -10.02 4.16
CA GLY A 137 -24.20 -9.36 4.73
C GLY A 137 -24.01 -7.85 4.90
N SER A 138 -22.83 -7.41 5.28
CA SER A 138 -22.50 -5.99 5.54
C SER A 138 -21.65 -5.35 4.43
N GLY A 139 -21.03 -6.14 3.55
CA GLY A 139 -20.07 -5.67 2.55
C GLY A 139 -18.73 -5.21 3.17
N LEU A 140 -18.50 -5.52 4.44
CA LEU A 140 -17.24 -5.20 5.10
C LEU A 140 -16.17 -6.22 4.71
N MET A 141 -15.02 -5.71 4.31
CA MET A 141 -13.85 -6.51 3.99
C MET A 141 -12.74 -6.24 5.00
N ASN A 142 -12.14 -7.31 5.50
CA ASN A 142 -10.96 -7.25 6.35
C ASN A 142 -9.85 -8.11 5.76
N VAL A 143 -8.61 -7.66 5.89
CA VAL A 143 -7.43 -8.50 5.70
C VAL A 143 -6.98 -8.96 7.08
N VAL A 144 -7.03 -10.25 7.31
CA VAL A 144 -6.62 -10.87 8.57
C VAL A 144 -5.21 -11.39 8.40
N CYS A 145 -4.29 -10.89 9.24
CA CYS A 145 -2.87 -11.25 9.23
C CYS A 145 -2.53 -12.02 10.50
N GLU A 146 -1.95 -13.20 10.34
CA GLU A 146 -1.28 -13.94 11.42
C GLU A 146 0.23 -13.68 11.30
N ILE A 147 0.82 -13.11 12.33
CA ILE A 147 2.25 -12.82 12.42
C ILE A 147 2.86 -13.71 13.49
N VAL A 148 3.97 -14.38 13.16
CA VAL A 148 4.66 -15.32 14.07
C VAL A 148 6.10 -14.86 14.23
N ASN A 149 6.51 -14.67 15.47
CA ASN A 149 7.90 -14.41 15.78
C ASN A 149 8.67 -15.73 15.90
N THR A 150 9.31 -16.16 14.83
CA THR A 150 10.14 -17.37 14.77
C THR A 150 11.58 -17.13 15.23
N SER A 151 11.93 -15.88 15.57
CA SER A 151 13.26 -15.53 16.09
C SER A 151 13.44 -15.99 17.55
N SER A 152 14.67 -15.94 18.03
CA SER A 152 15.03 -16.26 19.42
C SER A 152 14.91 -15.07 20.38
N VAL A 153 14.49 -13.90 19.89
CA VAL A 153 14.35 -12.66 20.66
C VAL A 153 12.93 -12.14 20.58
N ASP A 154 12.50 -11.38 21.56
CA ASP A 154 11.20 -10.73 21.52
C ASP A 154 11.20 -9.63 20.44
N ALA A 155 10.15 -9.59 19.65
CA ALA A 155 9.94 -8.57 18.63
C ALA A 155 9.11 -7.42 19.20
N TYR A 156 9.62 -6.20 19.12
CA TYR A 156 8.93 -5.00 19.58
C TYR A 156 8.59 -4.09 18.39
N ASP A 157 7.51 -3.35 18.54
CA ASP A 157 7.04 -2.36 17.57
C ASP A 157 6.99 -2.88 16.12
N PRO A 158 6.35 -4.05 15.88
CA PRO A 158 6.34 -4.65 14.57
C PRO A 158 5.63 -3.73 13.56
N THR A 159 6.17 -3.67 12.35
CA THR A 159 5.54 -3.05 11.19
C THR A 159 4.99 -4.14 10.30
N ILE A 160 3.70 -4.05 9.97
CA ILE A 160 2.99 -4.98 9.11
C ILE A 160 2.48 -4.21 7.89
N VAL A 161 2.71 -4.76 6.71
CA VAL A 161 2.31 -4.15 5.43
C VAL A 161 1.56 -5.18 4.60
N ILE A 162 0.48 -4.74 3.94
CA ILE A 162 -0.33 -5.56 3.06
C ILE A 162 -0.46 -4.94 1.68
N GLY A 163 -0.55 -5.80 0.66
CA GLY A 163 -0.96 -5.45 -0.69
C GLY A 163 -2.07 -6.40 -1.16
N LEU A 164 -3.14 -5.85 -1.73
CA LEU A 164 -4.22 -6.63 -2.32
C LEU A 164 -4.16 -6.56 -3.84
N TYR A 165 -4.34 -7.70 -4.47
CA TYR A 165 -4.21 -7.84 -5.92
C TYR A 165 -5.42 -8.53 -6.53
N THR A 166 -5.71 -8.18 -7.78
CA THR A 166 -6.65 -8.92 -8.62
C THR A 166 -6.08 -10.28 -9.00
N ASP A 167 -6.89 -11.12 -9.65
CA ASP A 167 -6.48 -12.39 -10.25
C ASP A 167 -5.42 -12.22 -11.35
N ALA A 168 -5.37 -11.05 -11.99
CA ALA A 168 -4.34 -10.68 -12.96
C ALA A 168 -3.02 -10.20 -12.31
N GLY A 169 -2.93 -10.22 -10.97
CA GLY A 169 -1.75 -9.77 -10.24
C GLY A 169 -1.57 -8.24 -10.20
N GLN A 170 -2.63 -7.47 -10.40
CA GLN A 170 -2.57 -6.01 -10.35
C GLN A 170 -2.87 -5.53 -8.93
N LEU A 171 -2.01 -4.66 -8.40
CA LEU A 171 -2.20 -3.99 -7.12
C LEU A 171 -3.43 -3.10 -7.18
N ILE A 172 -4.37 -3.27 -6.24
CA ILE A 172 -5.58 -2.44 -6.11
C ILE A 172 -5.75 -1.80 -4.74
N TYR A 173 -4.94 -2.21 -3.77
CA TYR A 173 -4.93 -1.66 -2.42
C TYR A 173 -3.63 -1.97 -1.71
N SER A 174 -3.19 -1.07 -0.86
CA SER A 174 -2.12 -1.32 0.11
C SER A 174 -2.38 -0.54 1.40
N ASP A 175 -1.92 -1.08 2.51
CA ASP A 175 -1.95 -0.41 3.82
C ASP A 175 -0.76 -0.90 4.65
N GLY A 176 -0.32 -0.08 5.60
CA GLY A 176 0.77 -0.41 6.49
C GLY A 176 0.55 0.14 7.89
N ARG A 177 1.01 -0.58 8.90
CA ARG A 177 0.91 -0.14 10.30
C ARG A 177 2.14 -0.53 11.10
N SER A 178 2.65 0.42 11.86
CA SER A 178 3.59 0.18 12.94
C SER A 178 2.83 0.12 14.26
N LEU A 179 2.99 -0.96 15.00
CA LEU A 179 2.31 -1.20 16.26
C LEU A 179 3.23 -0.78 17.41
N LYS A 180 3.13 0.48 17.81
CA LYS A 180 3.92 1.01 18.90
C LYS A 180 3.55 0.37 20.24
N ASP A 181 4.54 0.08 21.06
CA ASP A 181 4.40 -0.53 22.38
C ASP A 181 3.79 -1.94 22.36
N VAL A 182 3.82 -2.63 21.22
CA VAL A 182 3.38 -4.03 21.06
C VAL A 182 4.59 -4.93 20.99
N GLY A 183 4.60 -5.98 21.83
CA GLY A 183 5.64 -7.02 21.84
C GLY A 183 5.09 -8.36 21.39
N ILE A 184 5.83 -9.09 20.55
CA ILE A 184 5.57 -10.48 20.20
C ILE A 184 6.72 -11.30 20.77
N PRO A 185 6.50 -12.09 21.86
CA PRO A 185 7.55 -12.91 22.43
C PRO A 185 8.16 -13.89 21.44
N ALA A 186 9.38 -14.32 21.66
CA ALA A 186 10.01 -15.41 20.89
C ALA A 186 9.08 -16.64 20.82
N GLY A 187 8.76 -17.11 19.63
CA GLY A 187 7.77 -18.16 19.37
C GLY A 187 6.30 -17.74 19.52
N GLY A 188 6.05 -16.47 19.85
CA GLY A 188 4.70 -15.92 20.01
C GLY A 188 4.03 -15.58 18.69
N LYS A 189 2.73 -15.28 18.79
CA LYS A 189 1.87 -14.91 17.65
C LYS A 189 1.11 -13.62 17.91
N LEU A 190 0.83 -12.88 16.85
CA LEU A 190 -0.06 -11.72 16.81
C LEU A 190 -1.08 -11.91 15.69
N LEU A 191 -2.35 -11.67 16.00
CA LEU A 191 -3.41 -11.60 15.00
C LEU A 191 -3.81 -10.13 14.82
N MET A 192 -3.81 -9.65 13.58
CA MET A 192 -4.14 -8.28 13.24
C MET A 192 -5.15 -8.21 12.10
N ARG A 193 -5.96 -7.15 12.07
CA ARG A 193 -6.92 -6.89 11.00
C ARG A 193 -6.73 -5.51 10.41
N PHE A 194 -6.73 -5.45 9.08
CA PHE A 194 -6.87 -4.22 8.31
C PHE A 194 -8.29 -4.15 7.77
N ALA A 195 -9.04 -3.13 8.15
CA ALA A 195 -10.34 -2.87 7.57
C ALA A 195 -10.16 -2.13 6.25
N VAL A 196 -10.68 -2.67 5.17
CA VAL A 196 -10.67 -2.01 3.86
C VAL A 196 -11.82 -1.02 3.80
N GLU A 197 -11.59 0.16 3.19
CA GLU A 197 -12.61 1.20 3.02
C GLU A 197 -13.84 0.63 2.30
N PRO A 198 -15.04 0.70 2.92
CA PRO A 198 -16.25 0.08 2.36
C PRO A 198 -16.60 0.56 0.95
N ALA A 199 -16.35 1.84 0.64
CA ALA A 199 -16.63 2.39 -0.68
C ALA A 199 -15.73 1.81 -1.78
N LEU A 200 -14.49 1.44 -1.46
CA LEU A 200 -13.62 0.69 -2.38
C LEU A 200 -14.16 -0.73 -2.60
N VAL A 201 -14.61 -1.39 -1.53
CA VAL A 201 -15.19 -2.74 -1.62
C VAL A 201 -16.43 -2.74 -2.48
N GLU A 202 -17.35 -1.79 -2.26
CA GLU A 202 -18.55 -1.61 -3.10
C GLU A 202 -18.19 -1.39 -4.58
N GLN A 203 -17.18 -0.59 -4.84
CA GLN A 203 -16.66 -0.36 -6.18
C GLN A 203 -16.16 -1.65 -6.83
N TRP A 204 -15.30 -2.40 -6.15
CA TRP A 204 -14.76 -3.66 -6.66
C TRP A 204 -15.85 -4.72 -6.89
N MET A 205 -16.83 -4.82 -5.99
CA MET A 205 -18.00 -5.68 -6.18
C MET A 205 -18.78 -5.29 -7.42
N GLY A 206 -18.98 -3.99 -7.64
CA GLY A 206 -19.71 -3.45 -8.81
C GLY A 206 -19.04 -3.79 -10.14
N TYR A 207 -17.72 -3.91 -10.17
CA TYR A 207 -16.94 -4.28 -11.37
C TYR A 207 -16.59 -5.76 -11.45
N GLY A 208 -16.90 -6.57 -10.41
CA GLY A 208 -16.45 -7.96 -10.33
C GLY A 208 -14.93 -8.09 -10.18
N ALA A 209 -14.28 -7.08 -9.58
CA ALA A 209 -12.82 -6.97 -9.42
C ALA A 209 -12.37 -7.07 -7.95
N LEU A 210 -13.03 -7.92 -7.17
CA LEU A 210 -12.60 -8.19 -5.80
C LEU A 210 -11.17 -8.74 -5.76
N PRO A 211 -10.39 -8.38 -4.74
CA PRO A 211 -9.05 -8.93 -4.58
C PRO A 211 -9.12 -10.44 -4.36
N THR A 212 -8.24 -11.16 -5.05
CA THR A 212 -8.12 -12.62 -4.96
C THR A 212 -6.80 -13.07 -4.36
N GLN A 213 -5.82 -12.14 -4.30
CA GLN A 213 -4.50 -12.41 -3.75
C GLN A 213 -4.16 -11.33 -2.72
N VAL A 214 -3.46 -11.74 -1.66
CA VAL A 214 -2.92 -10.85 -0.64
C VAL A 214 -1.44 -11.15 -0.43
N GLU A 215 -0.63 -10.11 -0.49
CA GLU A 215 0.75 -10.16 0.00
C GLU A 215 0.79 -9.52 1.38
N VAL A 216 1.59 -10.08 2.27
CA VAL A 216 1.84 -9.53 3.59
C VAL A 216 3.32 -9.61 3.91
N SER A 217 3.87 -8.56 4.46
CA SER A 217 5.19 -8.56 5.07
C SER A 217 5.11 -8.01 6.47
N ALA A 218 5.91 -8.55 7.36
CA ALA A 218 6.03 -8.08 8.73
C ALA A 218 7.48 -8.08 9.17
N MET A 219 7.87 -7.08 9.94
CA MET A 219 9.22 -6.92 10.45
C MET A 219 9.21 -6.19 11.78
N PHE A 220 10.29 -6.35 12.55
CA PHE A 220 10.53 -5.59 13.77
C PHE A 220 11.98 -5.09 13.79
N ARG A 221 12.23 -4.03 14.54
CA ARG A 221 13.60 -3.58 14.79
C ARG A 221 14.11 -4.22 16.07
N THR A 222 15.32 -4.75 16.01
CA THR A 222 16.05 -5.08 17.24
C THR A 222 16.42 -3.74 17.88
N GLY A 223 15.87 -3.47 19.06
CA GLY A 223 16.14 -2.24 19.77
C GLY A 223 17.64 -2.00 19.91
N SER A 224 18.07 -0.90 19.35
CA SER A 224 19.22 -0.18 19.89
C SER A 224 18.65 1.07 20.51
N ASP A 225 18.75 1.15 21.81
CA ASP A 225 18.54 2.37 22.58
C ASP A 225 19.24 3.57 21.95
#